data_db188aa4dba6a406be966a0739079afd
#
_entry.id   db188aa4dba6a406be966a0739079afd
#
_cell.length_a   1.000
_cell.length_b   1.000
_cell.length_c   1.000
_cell.angle_alpha   90.00
_cell.angle_beta   90.00
_cell.angle_gamma   90.00
#
_symmetry.space_group_name_H-M   'P 1'
#
loop_
_entity.id
_entity.type
_entity.pdbx_description
1 polymer ?
#
loop_
_entity_poly.entity_id
_entity_poly.type
_entity_poly.pdbx_seq_one_letter_code
_entity_poly.pdbx_strand_id
1 'polypeptide(L)'
;MMTRRAISSAIIALLFWPIAASAQFSDSYNFLKAVRDRDGAKVTEILGKPGSTIVNTRDRSNGQTALHIVVERRDSTWLRFLLAKGADPNLTDGRGATPLMLATQLRFIEGAQVLLENGAQVDEANDSGETPLIRAVQLRDLPLIRLLISKGANPEKADTLAGMSARDYAERDGRSQAILDILDNAKSGKAKRGPVQGPVF
;
A
#
# COMPACT_ATOMS: atom_id res chain seq x y z
N MET A 1 74.94 20.15 -6.99
CA MET A 1 74.14 19.32 -6.10
C MET A 1 72.64 19.56 -6.40
N MET A 2 72.06 18.66 -7.14
CA MET A 2 70.70 18.81 -7.61
C MET A 2 69.78 17.90 -6.75
N THR A 3 68.80 18.47 -6.02
CA THR A 3 67.75 17.75 -5.29
C THR A 3 66.54 17.58 -6.19
N ARG A 4 66.30 16.37 -6.62
CA ARG A 4 65.04 15.98 -7.33
C ARG A 4 63.91 15.89 -6.33
N ARG A 5 62.86 16.69 -6.51
CA ARG A 5 61.61 16.60 -5.82
C ARG A 5 60.75 15.48 -6.46
N ALA A 6 60.37 14.51 -5.65
CA ALA A 6 59.39 13.51 -6.00
C ALA A 6 58.01 14.15 -6.05
N ILE A 7 57.30 14.02 -7.17
CA ILE A 7 55.89 14.37 -7.31
C ILE A 7 55.10 13.09 -7.03
N SER A 8 54.43 13.08 -5.89
CA SER A 8 53.56 11.99 -5.47
C SER A 8 52.33 11.91 -6.36
N SER A 9 52.10 10.72 -6.87
CA SER A 9 50.89 10.30 -7.57
C SER A 9 49.72 10.20 -6.59
N ALA A 10 48.75 11.08 -6.70
CA ALA A 10 47.50 11.02 -5.99
C ALA A 10 46.33 11.52 -6.87
N ILE A 11 46.03 10.82 -7.96
CA ILE A 11 44.82 11.03 -8.74
C ILE A 11 44.42 9.69 -9.38
N ILE A 12 43.78 8.77 -8.67
CA ILE A 12 42.91 7.71 -9.23
C ILE A 12 41.98 7.25 -8.09
N ALA A 13 40.89 7.94 -7.86
CA ALA A 13 39.80 7.42 -7.01
C ALA A 13 38.46 8.15 -7.21
N LEU A 14 38.10 8.59 -8.42
CA LEU A 14 36.83 9.33 -8.61
C LEU A 14 36.05 8.97 -9.89
N LEU A 15 36.12 7.76 -10.41
CA LEU A 15 35.44 7.40 -11.65
C LEU A 15 34.53 6.13 -11.58
N PHE A 16 34.13 5.66 -10.40
CA PHE A 16 33.32 4.43 -10.32
C PHE A 16 31.91 4.59 -9.77
N TRP A 17 31.35 5.81 -9.58
CA TRP A 17 30.02 5.97 -8.96
C TRP A 17 28.81 6.09 -9.90
N PRO A 18 28.84 6.41 -11.20
CA PRO A 18 27.61 6.59 -11.97
C PRO A 18 27.02 5.32 -12.60
N ILE A 19 27.77 4.20 -12.68
CA ILE A 19 27.31 3.02 -13.43
C ILE A 19 26.26 2.20 -12.66
N ALA A 20 26.38 2.11 -11.35
CA ALA A 20 25.43 1.34 -10.53
C ALA A 20 24.03 2.00 -10.46
N ALA A 21 23.96 3.32 -10.41
CA ALA A 21 22.70 4.05 -10.36
C ALA A 21 21.88 3.93 -11.66
N SER A 22 22.54 3.98 -12.83
CA SER A 22 21.86 3.85 -14.13
C SER A 22 21.33 2.44 -14.37
N ALA A 23 22.05 1.41 -13.93
CA ALA A 23 21.59 0.02 -14.03
C ALA A 23 20.36 -0.24 -13.16
N GLN A 24 20.34 0.29 -11.95
CA GLN A 24 19.22 0.14 -11.02
C GLN A 24 17.94 0.85 -11.52
N PHE A 25 18.08 1.98 -12.20
CA PHE A 25 16.95 2.67 -12.84
C PHE A 25 16.36 1.90 -14.02
N SER A 26 17.21 1.25 -14.81
CA SER A 26 16.77 0.35 -15.89
C SER A 26 16.03 -0.85 -15.33
N ASP A 27 16.50 -1.46 -14.24
CA ASP A 27 15.87 -2.62 -13.61
C ASP A 27 14.49 -2.29 -13.01
N SER A 28 14.34 -1.13 -12.35
CA SER A 28 13.04 -0.67 -11.82
C SER A 28 11.99 -0.49 -12.91
N TYR A 29 12.36 0.18 -14.02
CA TYR A 29 11.47 0.34 -15.16
C TYR A 29 11.11 -1.01 -15.80
N ASN A 30 12.12 -1.86 -16.03
CA ASN A 30 11.91 -3.19 -16.63
C ASN A 30 11.03 -4.07 -15.75
N PHE A 31 11.18 -4.01 -14.42
CA PHE A 31 10.32 -4.74 -13.48
C PHE A 31 8.86 -4.30 -13.58
N LEU A 32 8.58 -3.00 -13.44
CA LEU A 32 7.21 -2.49 -13.50
C LEU A 32 6.59 -2.73 -14.89
N LYS A 33 7.39 -2.62 -15.96
CA LYS A 33 6.95 -2.98 -17.31
C LYS A 33 6.55 -4.46 -17.40
N ALA A 34 7.40 -5.37 -16.93
CA ALA A 34 7.11 -6.79 -16.92
C ALA A 34 5.86 -7.13 -16.10
N VAL A 35 5.61 -6.43 -14.97
CA VAL A 35 4.37 -6.55 -14.20
C VAL A 35 3.15 -6.07 -15.02
N ARG A 36 3.25 -4.95 -15.75
CA ARG A 36 2.19 -4.46 -16.64
C ARG A 36 1.88 -5.45 -17.77
N ASP A 37 2.92 -6.01 -18.35
CA ASP A 37 2.84 -6.95 -19.47
C ASP A 37 2.45 -8.38 -19.04
N ARG A 38 2.35 -8.65 -17.72
CA ARG A 38 2.13 -9.98 -17.13
C ARG A 38 3.22 -10.99 -17.50
N ASP A 39 4.45 -10.53 -17.70
CA ASP A 39 5.60 -11.39 -17.97
C ASP A 39 6.14 -11.99 -16.67
N GLY A 40 5.56 -13.12 -16.25
CA GLY A 40 5.93 -13.81 -15.02
C GLY A 40 7.36 -14.35 -15.04
N ALA A 41 7.86 -14.75 -16.21
CA ALA A 41 9.23 -15.23 -16.35
C ALA A 41 10.23 -14.10 -16.09
N LYS A 42 10.00 -12.93 -16.70
CA LYS A 42 10.84 -11.76 -16.53
C LYS A 42 10.78 -11.20 -15.11
N VAL A 43 9.59 -11.15 -14.51
CA VAL A 43 9.42 -10.72 -13.10
C VAL A 43 10.20 -11.66 -12.17
N THR A 44 10.09 -12.98 -12.37
CA THR A 44 10.80 -13.97 -11.55
C THR A 44 12.31 -13.86 -11.72
N GLU A 45 12.81 -13.67 -12.95
CA GLU A 45 14.23 -13.43 -13.24
C GLU A 45 14.76 -12.20 -12.46
N ILE A 46 14.03 -11.09 -12.54
CA ILE A 46 14.45 -9.83 -11.90
C ILE A 46 14.42 -9.96 -10.36
N LEU A 47 13.37 -10.56 -9.80
CA LEU A 47 13.24 -10.76 -8.35
C LEU A 47 14.20 -11.82 -7.79
N GLY A 48 14.68 -12.75 -8.63
CA GLY A 48 15.63 -13.79 -8.25
C GLY A 48 17.07 -13.30 -8.03
N LYS A 49 17.38 -12.05 -8.35
CA LYS A 49 18.72 -11.48 -8.13
C LYS A 49 18.98 -11.34 -6.61
N PRO A 50 20.10 -11.86 -6.08
CA PRO A 50 20.41 -11.76 -4.65
C PRO A 50 20.40 -10.31 -4.15
N GLY A 51 19.74 -10.06 -3.01
CA GLY A 51 19.66 -8.73 -2.41
C GLY A 51 18.73 -7.74 -3.13
N SER A 52 17.90 -8.21 -4.06
CA SER A 52 16.97 -7.35 -4.81
C SER A 52 15.84 -6.82 -3.91
N THR A 53 15.75 -5.49 -3.79
CA THR A 53 14.63 -4.79 -3.14
C THR A 53 13.64 -4.23 -4.16
N ILE A 54 13.77 -4.63 -5.42
CA ILE A 54 13.10 -4.04 -6.57
C ILE A 54 11.58 -4.24 -6.56
N VAL A 55 11.07 -5.25 -5.80
CA VAL A 55 9.64 -5.52 -5.65
C VAL A 55 8.86 -4.31 -5.13
N ASN A 56 9.54 -3.45 -4.35
CA ASN A 56 9.00 -2.24 -3.73
C ASN A 56 9.34 -0.95 -4.49
N THR A 57 9.84 -1.08 -5.73
CA THR A 57 10.12 0.09 -6.57
C THR A 57 8.85 0.85 -6.91
N ARG A 58 9.01 2.17 -7.10
CA ARG A 58 7.91 3.08 -7.47
C ARG A 58 8.11 3.59 -8.90
N ASP A 59 7.03 3.70 -9.64
CA ASP A 59 7.00 4.41 -10.91
C ASP A 59 7.31 5.90 -10.67
N ARG A 60 8.22 6.46 -11.44
CA ARG A 60 8.66 7.85 -11.27
C ARG A 60 7.61 8.88 -11.68
N SER A 61 6.68 8.49 -12.54
CA SER A 61 5.67 9.41 -13.08
C SER A 61 4.49 9.62 -12.13
N ASN A 62 4.08 8.55 -11.41
CA ASN A 62 2.87 8.56 -10.60
C ASN A 62 3.04 7.92 -9.21
N GLY A 63 4.24 7.47 -8.85
CA GLY A 63 4.52 6.84 -7.56
C GLY A 63 3.98 5.42 -7.39
N GLN A 64 3.29 4.85 -8.39
CA GLN A 64 2.68 3.53 -8.28
C GLN A 64 3.72 2.43 -8.08
N THR A 65 3.40 1.47 -7.20
CA THR A 65 4.15 0.22 -7.03
C THR A 65 3.55 -0.89 -7.89
N ALA A 66 4.23 -2.05 -7.94
CA ALA A 66 3.70 -3.24 -8.58
C ALA A 66 2.32 -3.65 -8.05
N LEU A 67 2.07 -3.48 -6.73
CA LEU A 67 0.75 -3.78 -6.14
C LEU A 67 -0.35 -2.85 -6.66
N HIS A 68 -0.07 -1.56 -6.85
CA HIS A 68 -1.05 -0.64 -7.46
C HIS A 68 -1.43 -1.09 -8.87
N ILE A 69 -0.43 -1.46 -9.69
CA ILE A 69 -0.65 -1.90 -11.08
C ILE A 69 -1.56 -3.13 -11.14
N VAL A 70 -1.34 -4.11 -10.27
CA VAL A 70 -2.15 -5.35 -10.28
C VAL A 70 -3.53 -5.14 -9.66
N VAL A 71 -3.66 -4.23 -8.69
CA VAL A 71 -4.96 -3.82 -8.12
C VAL A 71 -5.81 -3.08 -9.16
N GLU A 72 -5.23 -2.17 -9.95
CA GLU A 72 -5.93 -1.50 -11.06
C GLU A 72 -6.54 -2.50 -12.05
N ARG A 73 -5.84 -3.59 -12.32
CA ARG A 73 -6.33 -4.68 -13.19
C ARG A 73 -7.31 -5.64 -12.49
N ARG A 74 -7.52 -5.50 -11.18
CA ARG A 74 -8.25 -6.46 -10.34
C ARG A 74 -7.71 -7.90 -10.45
N ASP A 75 -6.39 -8.04 -10.48
CA ASP A 75 -5.70 -9.30 -10.71
C ASP A 75 -5.26 -9.91 -9.37
N SER A 76 -6.14 -10.67 -8.73
CA SER A 76 -5.89 -11.27 -7.42
C SER A 76 -4.75 -12.30 -7.44
N THR A 77 -4.54 -12.97 -8.57
CA THR A 77 -3.45 -13.95 -8.73
C THR A 77 -2.09 -13.27 -8.67
N TRP A 78 -1.90 -12.19 -9.44
CA TRP A 78 -0.67 -11.42 -9.42
C TRP A 78 -0.49 -10.66 -8.11
N LEU A 79 -1.58 -10.21 -7.50
CA LEU A 79 -1.55 -9.57 -6.18
C LEU A 79 -0.95 -10.51 -5.13
N ARG A 80 -1.47 -11.74 -5.02
CA ARG A 80 -0.95 -12.77 -4.11
C ARG A 80 0.50 -13.13 -4.41
N PHE A 81 0.85 -13.27 -5.69
CA PHE A 81 2.22 -13.56 -6.13
C PHE A 81 3.21 -12.49 -5.67
N LEU A 82 2.91 -11.20 -5.90
CA LEU A 82 3.79 -10.10 -5.50
C LEU A 82 3.92 -9.96 -3.98
N LEU A 83 2.83 -10.14 -3.24
CA LEU A 83 2.85 -10.15 -1.77
C LEU A 83 3.72 -11.30 -1.24
N ALA A 84 3.62 -12.50 -1.82
CA ALA A 84 4.48 -13.64 -1.49
C ALA A 84 5.97 -13.40 -1.85
N LYS A 85 6.26 -12.46 -2.76
CA LYS A 85 7.63 -12.01 -3.07
C LYS A 85 8.10 -10.84 -2.21
N GLY A 86 7.35 -10.48 -1.17
CA GLY A 86 7.73 -9.44 -0.20
C GLY A 86 7.36 -8.01 -0.64
N ALA A 87 6.39 -7.86 -1.53
CA ALA A 87 5.84 -6.55 -1.84
C ALA A 87 5.15 -5.96 -0.60
N ASP A 88 5.50 -4.72 -0.23
CA ASP A 88 4.92 -4.02 0.92
C ASP A 88 3.54 -3.45 0.55
N PRO A 89 2.45 -3.90 1.21
CA PRO A 89 1.10 -3.44 0.93
C PRO A 89 0.81 -2.00 1.40
N ASN A 90 1.73 -1.38 2.13
CA ASN A 90 1.55 -0.06 2.74
C ASN A 90 2.26 1.08 1.98
N LEU A 91 2.97 0.77 0.91
CA LEU A 91 3.57 1.81 0.08
C LEU A 91 2.50 2.60 -0.67
N THR A 92 2.62 3.93 -0.62
CA THR A 92 1.67 4.85 -1.25
C THR A 92 2.08 5.23 -2.66
N ASP A 93 1.11 5.60 -3.49
CA ASP A 93 1.33 6.25 -4.79
C ASP A 93 1.67 7.75 -4.63
N GLY A 94 1.74 8.50 -5.74
CA GLY A 94 2.02 9.94 -5.75
C GLY A 94 0.89 10.82 -5.20
N ARG A 95 -0.22 10.23 -4.73
CA ARG A 95 -1.35 10.91 -4.08
C ARG A 95 -1.56 10.43 -2.64
N GLY A 96 -0.57 9.74 -2.09
CA GLY A 96 -0.66 9.14 -0.77
C GLY A 96 -1.60 7.92 -0.69
N ALA A 97 -2.15 7.43 -1.81
CA ALA A 97 -3.06 6.29 -1.78
C ALA A 97 -2.28 4.96 -1.69
N THR A 98 -2.69 4.09 -0.75
CA THR A 98 -2.18 2.71 -0.66
C THR A 98 -2.88 1.78 -1.66
N PRO A 99 -2.34 0.58 -1.96
CA PRO A 99 -3.05 -0.44 -2.71
C PRO A 99 -4.43 -0.79 -2.15
N LEU A 100 -4.61 -0.75 -0.80
CA LEU A 100 -5.91 -0.95 -0.15
C LEU A 100 -6.90 0.16 -0.47
N MET A 101 -6.45 1.43 -0.42
CA MET A 101 -7.27 2.57 -0.82
C MET A 101 -7.72 2.43 -2.28
N LEU A 102 -6.80 2.08 -3.18
CA LEU A 102 -7.10 1.87 -4.59
C LEU A 102 -8.07 0.70 -4.82
N ALA A 103 -7.88 -0.44 -4.12
CA ALA A 103 -8.80 -1.57 -4.17
C ALA A 103 -10.21 -1.18 -3.72
N THR A 104 -10.32 -0.34 -2.69
CA THR A 104 -11.59 0.22 -2.20
C THR A 104 -12.24 1.13 -3.24
N GLN A 105 -11.49 2.05 -3.84
CA GLN A 105 -11.98 2.95 -4.91
C GLN A 105 -12.55 2.16 -6.11
N LEU A 106 -11.89 1.06 -6.44
CA LEU A 106 -12.28 0.18 -7.56
C LEU A 106 -13.35 -0.86 -7.17
N ARG A 107 -13.81 -0.89 -5.91
CA ARG A 107 -14.73 -1.92 -5.38
C ARG A 107 -14.20 -3.34 -5.61
N PHE A 108 -12.88 -3.50 -5.49
CA PHE A 108 -12.21 -4.80 -5.64
C PHE A 108 -12.11 -5.49 -4.28
N ILE A 109 -13.23 -6.08 -3.82
CA ILE A 109 -13.38 -6.68 -2.48
C ILE A 109 -12.35 -7.79 -2.24
N GLU A 110 -12.17 -8.69 -3.21
CA GLU A 110 -11.17 -9.77 -3.10
C GLU A 110 -9.77 -9.22 -2.92
N GLY A 111 -9.39 -8.20 -3.70
CA GLY A 111 -8.09 -7.53 -3.57
C GLY A 111 -7.91 -6.86 -2.22
N ALA A 112 -8.94 -6.15 -1.73
CA ALA A 112 -8.93 -5.54 -0.40
C ALA A 112 -8.74 -6.60 0.70
N GLN A 113 -9.44 -7.73 0.61
CA GLN A 113 -9.30 -8.83 1.56
C GLN A 113 -7.87 -9.40 1.54
N VAL A 114 -7.32 -9.69 0.36
CA VAL A 114 -5.95 -10.21 0.20
C VAL A 114 -4.92 -9.25 0.80
N LEU A 115 -5.05 -7.94 0.55
CA LEU A 115 -4.15 -6.93 1.10
C LEU A 115 -4.22 -6.88 2.63
N LEU A 116 -5.42 -6.89 3.21
CA LEU A 116 -5.64 -6.87 4.66
C LEU A 116 -5.10 -8.14 5.34
N GLU A 117 -5.22 -9.30 4.71
CA GLU A 117 -4.66 -10.58 5.18
C GLU A 117 -3.12 -10.59 5.13
N ASN A 118 -2.51 -9.75 4.30
CA ASN A 118 -1.06 -9.61 4.14
C ASN A 118 -0.49 -8.33 4.77
N GLY A 119 -1.18 -7.75 5.76
CA GLY A 119 -0.64 -6.68 6.59
C GLY A 119 -0.87 -5.26 6.09
N ALA A 120 -1.81 -5.05 5.15
CA ALA A 120 -2.24 -3.70 4.80
C ALA A 120 -2.87 -3.00 6.02
N GLN A 121 -2.45 -1.78 6.29
CA GLN A 121 -2.99 -0.95 7.36
C GLN A 121 -4.38 -0.47 6.97
N VAL A 122 -5.39 -0.85 7.76
CA VAL A 122 -6.80 -0.63 7.43
C VAL A 122 -7.20 0.85 7.43
N ASP A 123 -6.53 1.66 8.25
CA ASP A 123 -6.82 3.09 8.44
C ASP A 123 -5.77 4.01 7.80
N GLU A 124 -4.87 3.48 6.95
CA GLU A 124 -3.90 4.34 6.26
C GLU A 124 -4.62 5.31 5.33
N ALA A 125 -4.40 6.60 5.56
CA ALA A 125 -5.08 7.68 4.84
C ALA A 125 -4.22 8.19 3.68
N ASN A 126 -4.89 8.66 2.62
CA ASN A 126 -4.23 9.38 1.53
C ASN A 126 -3.86 10.81 1.93
N ASP A 127 -3.26 11.59 1.01
CA ASP A 127 -2.83 12.98 1.24
C ASP A 127 -3.99 13.93 1.64
N SER A 128 -5.24 13.54 1.39
CA SER A 128 -6.44 14.27 1.82
C SER A 128 -6.96 13.83 3.18
N GLY A 129 -6.25 12.94 3.88
CA GLY A 129 -6.70 12.36 5.15
C GLY A 129 -7.81 11.33 4.99
N GLU A 130 -8.23 11.02 3.76
CA GLU A 130 -9.30 10.08 3.50
C GLU A 130 -8.85 8.65 3.75
N THR A 131 -9.58 7.91 4.60
CA THR A 131 -9.33 6.50 4.87
C THR A 131 -10.07 5.59 3.90
N PRO A 132 -9.67 4.30 3.75
CA PRO A 132 -10.45 3.33 2.98
C PRO A 132 -11.90 3.21 3.44
N LEU A 133 -12.18 3.34 4.75
CA LEU A 133 -13.55 3.29 5.27
C LEU A 133 -14.38 4.50 4.83
N ILE A 134 -13.83 5.72 4.88
CA ILE A 134 -14.49 6.93 4.36
C ILE A 134 -14.85 6.72 2.89
N ARG A 135 -13.91 6.26 2.08
CA ARG A 135 -14.13 5.99 0.65
C ARG A 135 -15.23 4.93 0.43
N ALA A 136 -15.22 3.83 1.18
CA ALA A 136 -16.25 2.78 1.07
C ALA A 136 -17.65 3.31 1.42
N VAL A 137 -17.77 4.19 2.43
CA VAL A 137 -19.02 4.85 2.81
C VAL A 137 -19.52 5.77 1.70
N GLN A 138 -18.66 6.63 1.15
CA GLN A 138 -19.00 7.51 0.02
C GLN A 138 -19.46 6.73 -1.21
N LEU A 139 -18.88 5.54 -1.45
CA LEU A 139 -19.28 4.63 -2.52
C LEU A 139 -20.53 3.80 -2.18
N ARG A 140 -21.01 3.85 -0.92
CA ARG A 140 -22.12 3.02 -0.39
C ARG A 140 -21.89 1.52 -0.62
N ASP A 141 -20.64 1.07 -0.51
CA ASP A 141 -20.26 -0.33 -0.72
C ASP A 141 -20.35 -1.10 0.59
N LEU A 142 -21.54 -1.62 0.89
CA LEU A 142 -21.80 -2.36 2.14
C LEU A 142 -20.85 -3.55 2.36
N PRO A 143 -20.53 -4.38 1.34
CA PRO A 143 -19.55 -5.44 1.50
C PRO A 143 -18.16 -4.95 1.92
N LEU A 144 -17.64 -3.88 1.28
CA LEU A 144 -16.35 -3.27 1.65
C LEU A 144 -16.39 -2.66 3.05
N ILE A 145 -17.48 -1.94 3.40
CA ILE A 145 -17.67 -1.37 4.74
C ILE A 145 -17.61 -2.49 5.80
N ARG A 146 -18.32 -3.59 5.61
CA ARG A 146 -18.31 -4.73 6.53
C ARG A 146 -16.91 -5.35 6.64
N LEU A 147 -16.21 -5.53 5.51
CA LEU A 147 -14.84 -6.05 5.48
C LEU A 147 -13.91 -5.16 6.30
N LEU A 148 -13.86 -3.86 6.00
CA LEU A 148 -12.97 -2.90 6.67
C LEU A 148 -13.26 -2.82 8.17
N ILE A 149 -14.54 -2.75 8.56
CA ILE A 149 -14.95 -2.76 9.97
C ILE A 149 -14.53 -4.07 10.66
N SER A 150 -14.69 -5.22 10.02
CA SER A 150 -14.27 -6.52 10.60
C SER A 150 -12.76 -6.59 10.83
N LYS A 151 -11.99 -5.84 10.05
CA LYS A 151 -10.52 -5.72 10.17
C LYS A 151 -10.09 -4.57 11.09
N GLY A 152 -11.04 -3.90 11.75
CA GLY A 152 -10.77 -2.92 12.80
C GLY A 152 -10.68 -1.48 12.35
N ALA A 153 -11.18 -1.15 11.14
CA ALA A 153 -11.24 0.24 10.68
C ALA A 153 -11.93 1.16 11.70
N ASN A 154 -11.39 2.35 11.87
CA ASN A 154 -11.93 3.35 12.81
C ASN A 154 -12.97 4.24 12.11
N PRO A 155 -14.26 4.14 12.46
CA PRO A 155 -15.32 4.94 11.83
C PRO A 155 -15.28 6.43 12.22
N GLU A 156 -14.54 6.79 13.28
CA GLU A 156 -14.44 8.16 13.81
C GLU A 156 -13.18 8.91 13.31
N LYS A 157 -12.32 8.26 12.52
CA LYS A 157 -11.15 8.92 11.95
C LYS A 157 -11.60 9.87 10.84
N ALA A 158 -11.40 11.17 11.03
CA ALA A 158 -11.81 12.20 10.09
C ALA A 158 -10.77 12.45 8.99
N ASP A 159 -11.23 12.87 7.81
CA ASP A 159 -10.37 13.39 6.75
C ASP A 159 -9.89 14.81 7.06
N THR A 160 -8.93 15.30 6.28
CA THR A 160 -8.35 16.65 6.48
C THR A 160 -9.02 17.72 5.63
N LEU A 161 -9.83 17.36 4.64
CA LEU A 161 -10.49 18.31 3.74
C LEU A 161 -11.80 18.84 4.31
N ALA A 162 -12.68 17.93 4.77
CA ALA A 162 -13.98 18.26 5.31
C ALA A 162 -14.03 18.18 6.84
N GLY A 163 -13.00 17.59 7.47
CA GLY A 163 -12.99 17.26 8.88
C GLY A 163 -14.04 16.21 9.25
N MET A 164 -14.46 15.40 8.29
CA MET A 164 -15.55 14.45 8.45
C MET A 164 -15.05 13.00 8.54
N SER A 165 -15.59 12.26 9.48
CA SER A 165 -15.38 10.83 9.63
C SER A 165 -16.28 10.01 8.71
N ALA A 166 -16.03 8.69 8.62
CA ALA A 166 -16.91 7.79 7.88
C ALA A 166 -18.36 7.83 8.42
N ARG A 167 -18.51 8.01 9.72
CA ARG A 167 -19.83 8.18 10.38
C ARG A 167 -20.51 9.47 9.93
N ASP A 168 -19.79 10.59 9.96
CA ASP A 168 -20.35 11.89 9.57
C ASP A 168 -20.81 11.89 8.10
N TYR A 169 -20.04 11.24 7.22
CA TYR A 169 -20.44 11.05 5.82
C TYR A 169 -21.71 10.21 5.69
N ALA A 170 -21.85 9.15 6.48
CA ALA A 170 -23.06 8.32 6.48
C ALA A 170 -24.29 9.07 7.00
N GLU A 171 -24.15 9.87 8.07
CA GLU A 171 -25.23 10.67 8.66
C GLU A 171 -25.70 11.78 7.69
N ARG A 172 -24.75 12.48 7.06
CA ARG A 172 -25.05 13.55 6.09
C ARG A 172 -25.80 13.05 4.86
N ASP A 173 -25.58 11.82 4.44
CA ASP A 173 -26.21 11.26 3.24
C ASP A 173 -27.73 10.98 3.42
N GLY A 174 -28.24 10.90 4.65
CA GLY A 174 -29.67 10.75 4.95
C GLY A 174 -30.34 9.43 4.45
N ARG A 175 -29.64 8.62 3.67
CA ARG A 175 -30.12 7.35 3.10
C ARG A 175 -29.26 6.16 3.54
N SER A 176 -28.52 6.33 4.62
CA SER A 176 -27.41 5.44 4.99
C SER A 176 -27.70 4.63 6.26
N GLN A 177 -28.99 4.40 6.62
CA GLN A 177 -29.31 3.67 7.85
C GLN A 177 -28.58 2.33 7.94
N ALA A 178 -28.55 1.55 6.87
CA ALA A 178 -27.85 0.26 6.84
C ALA A 178 -26.31 0.42 7.07
N ILE A 179 -25.71 1.55 6.67
CA ILE A 179 -24.30 1.85 6.92
C ILE A 179 -24.12 2.19 8.41
N LEU A 180 -24.97 3.07 8.95
CA LEU A 180 -24.94 3.45 10.36
C LEU A 180 -25.11 2.23 11.28
N ASP A 181 -26.01 1.31 10.95
CA ASP A 181 -26.20 0.06 11.69
C ASP A 181 -24.90 -0.79 11.71
N ILE A 182 -24.15 -0.84 10.61
CA ILE A 182 -22.87 -1.55 10.56
C ILE A 182 -21.84 -0.86 11.45
N LEU A 183 -21.72 0.48 11.38
CA LEU A 183 -20.77 1.25 12.16
C LEU A 183 -21.07 1.18 13.66
N ASP A 184 -22.34 1.19 14.07
CA ASP A 184 -22.79 1.09 15.47
C ASP A 184 -22.53 -0.29 16.06
N ASN A 185 -22.79 -1.35 15.28
CA ASN A 185 -22.50 -2.72 15.70
C ASN A 185 -21.01 -2.96 15.94
N ALA A 186 -20.13 -2.29 15.19
CA ALA A 186 -18.70 -2.33 15.43
C ALA A 186 -18.30 -1.74 16.79
N LYS A 187 -18.92 -0.63 17.18
CA LYS A 187 -18.69 0.05 18.46
C LYS A 187 -19.14 -0.82 19.64
N SER A 188 -20.32 -1.45 19.53
CA SER A 188 -20.86 -2.35 20.57
C SER A 188 -20.07 -3.66 20.69
N GLY A 189 -19.52 -4.20 19.62
CA GLY A 189 -18.68 -5.39 19.62
C GLY A 189 -17.32 -5.19 20.32
N LYS A 190 -16.74 -3.99 20.25
CA LYS A 190 -15.54 -3.64 21.03
C LYS A 190 -15.84 -3.49 22.53
N ALA A 191 -17.03 -3.03 22.89
CA ALA A 191 -17.46 -2.90 24.29
C ALA A 191 -17.75 -4.26 24.97
N LYS A 192 -18.09 -5.30 24.20
CA LYS A 192 -18.39 -6.65 24.76
C LYS A 192 -17.19 -7.54 25.00
N ARG A 193 -15.96 -7.15 24.62
CA ARG A 193 -14.73 -7.80 25.06
C ARG A 193 -14.34 -7.28 26.45
N GLY A 194 -15.14 -7.61 27.47
CA GLY A 194 -14.80 -7.43 28.86
C GLY A 194 -13.54 -8.24 29.21
N PRO A 195 -12.91 -7.99 30.40
CA PRO A 195 -11.69 -8.65 30.79
C PRO A 195 -11.90 -10.16 30.78
N VAL A 196 -11.01 -10.86 30.08
CA VAL A 196 -10.92 -12.33 30.16
C VAL A 196 -10.61 -12.66 31.62
N GLN A 197 -11.60 -13.14 32.36
CA GLN A 197 -11.36 -13.72 33.67
C GLN A 197 -10.53 -14.98 33.44
N GLY A 198 -9.25 -14.91 33.85
CA GLY A 198 -8.40 -16.09 33.90
C GLY A 198 -8.98 -17.12 34.86
N PRO A 199 -8.59 -18.40 34.72
CA PRO A 199 -9.08 -19.44 35.62
C PRO A 199 -8.68 -19.08 37.06
N VAL A 200 -9.68 -19.07 37.94
CA VAL A 200 -9.49 -19.00 39.39
C VAL A 200 -9.05 -20.41 39.84
N PHE A 201 -7.79 -20.54 40.24
CA PHE A 201 -7.30 -21.74 40.89
C PHE A 201 -7.59 -21.71 42.38
#